data_c6dccab2665dfe7134af08c619643b2a
#
_entry.id   c6dccab2665dfe7134af08c619643b2a
#
_cell.length_a   1.000
_cell.length_b   1.000
_cell.length_c   1.000
_cell.angle_alpha   90.00
_cell.angle_beta   90.00
_cell.angle_gamma   90.00
#
_symmetry.space_group_name_H-M   'P 1'
#
loop_
_entity.id
_entity.type
_entity.pdbx_description
1 polymer ?
#
loop_
_entity_poly.entity_id
_entity_poly.type
_entity_poly.pdbx_seq_one_letter_code
_entity_poly.pdbx_strand_id
1 'polypeptide(L)'
;MSKSSVLYFSKYCTHCQNLLKILNKTILKKDIHFLSIDKRVDKNEKTYLLLDDGNEILLPKKINRVPALLLLHHGNKILFGTDILQFLRPQIDNE
;
A
#
# COMPACT_ATOMS: atom_id res chain seq x y z
N MET A 1 -11.77 4.86 13.43
CA MET A 1 -11.07 3.57 13.58
C MET A 1 -9.78 3.58 12.78
N SER A 2 -8.75 2.95 13.32
CA SER A 2 -7.49 2.85 12.62
C SER A 2 -7.61 1.83 11.47
N LYS A 3 -6.85 2.08 10.40
CA LYS A 3 -6.80 1.15 9.28
C LYS A 3 -5.92 -0.03 9.61
N SER A 4 -6.25 -1.21 9.09
CA SER A 4 -5.52 -2.44 9.39
C SER A 4 -4.31 -2.64 8.47
N SER A 5 -4.26 -1.94 7.34
CA SER A 5 -3.22 -2.15 6.33
C SER A 5 -2.85 -0.85 5.65
N VAL A 6 -1.62 -0.83 5.11
CA VAL A 6 -1.13 0.29 4.30
C VAL A 6 -0.70 -0.26 2.95
N LEU A 7 -1.24 0.28 1.87
CA LEU A 7 -0.87 -0.12 0.51
C LEU A 7 0.01 0.96 -0.11
N TYR A 8 1.24 0.58 -0.44
CA TYR A 8 2.17 1.46 -1.15
C TYR A 8 2.04 1.18 -2.65
N PHE A 9 1.85 2.21 -3.43
CA PHE A 9 1.60 2.05 -4.87
C PHE A 9 2.23 3.18 -5.68
N SER A 10 2.34 2.94 -6.99
CA SER A 10 2.74 3.98 -7.95
C SER A 10 1.62 4.14 -8.99
N LYS A 11 1.31 5.38 -9.33
CA LYS A 11 0.32 5.67 -10.37
C LYS A 11 0.80 5.23 -11.76
N TYR A 12 2.11 5.03 -11.90
CA TYR A 12 2.71 4.65 -13.18
C TYR A 12 2.92 3.15 -13.32
N CYS A 13 2.54 2.37 -12.30
CA CYS A 13 2.71 0.92 -12.30
C CYS A 13 1.41 0.25 -12.73
N THR A 14 1.45 -0.53 -13.80
CA THR A 14 0.26 -1.23 -14.31
C THR A 14 -0.33 -2.19 -13.28
N HIS A 15 0.54 -2.93 -12.58
CA HIS A 15 0.08 -3.86 -11.54
C HIS A 15 -0.63 -3.11 -10.41
N CYS A 16 -0.11 -1.95 -10.03
CA CYS A 16 -0.75 -1.13 -9.01
C CYS A 16 -2.11 -0.63 -9.47
N GLN A 17 -2.20 -0.18 -10.73
CA GLN A 17 -3.46 0.30 -11.29
C GLN A 17 -4.52 -0.79 -11.29
N ASN A 18 -4.16 -2.01 -11.68
CA ASN A 18 -5.08 -3.14 -11.71
C ASN A 18 -5.55 -3.49 -10.30
N LEU A 19 -4.63 -3.51 -9.34
CA LEU A 19 -4.98 -3.80 -7.95
C LEU A 19 -5.93 -2.75 -7.39
N LEU A 20 -5.67 -1.47 -7.67
CA LEU A 20 -6.52 -0.38 -7.20
C LEU A 20 -7.93 -0.48 -7.78
N LYS A 21 -8.05 -0.87 -9.05
CA LYS A 21 -9.36 -1.06 -9.67
C LYS A 21 -10.16 -2.15 -8.96
N ILE A 22 -9.50 -3.24 -8.62
CA ILE A 22 -10.14 -4.35 -7.91
C ILE A 22 -10.59 -3.88 -6.52
N LEU A 23 -9.70 -3.23 -5.77
CA LEU A 23 -9.99 -2.79 -4.41
C LEU A 23 -11.07 -1.71 -4.36
N ASN A 24 -11.13 -0.83 -5.38
CA ASN A 24 -12.15 0.22 -5.42
C ASN A 24 -13.57 -0.34 -5.51
N LYS A 25 -13.72 -1.59 -5.96
CA LYS A 25 -15.03 -2.23 -6.07
C LYS A 25 -15.42 -2.97 -4.80
N THR A 26 -14.58 -2.95 -3.77
CA THR A 26 -14.81 -3.67 -2.52
C THR A 26 -14.92 -2.72 -1.35
N ILE A 27 -15.46 -3.21 -0.23
CA ILE A 27 -15.48 -2.43 1.01
C ILE A 27 -14.12 -2.46 1.71
N LEU A 28 -13.20 -3.31 1.26
CA LEU A 28 -11.86 -3.41 1.85
C LEU A 28 -11.09 -2.10 1.76
N LYS A 29 -11.39 -1.28 0.75
CA LYS A 29 -10.72 0.01 0.58
C LYS A 29 -10.85 0.91 1.80
N LYS A 30 -11.90 0.74 2.60
CA LYS A 30 -12.13 1.54 3.80
C LYS A 30 -11.15 1.18 4.91
N ASP A 31 -10.60 -0.02 4.86
CA ASP A 31 -9.69 -0.53 5.89
C ASP A 31 -8.22 -0.43 5.47
N ILE A 32 -7.96 0.08 4.28
CA ILE A 32 -6.61 0.20 3.73
C ILE A 32 -6.25 1.67 3.57
N HIS A 33 -5.08 2.04 4.07
CA HIS A 33 -4.54 3.37 3.87
C HIS A 33 -3.66 3.35 2.62
N PHE A 34 -4.02 4.16 1.61
CA PHE A 34 -3.30 4.17 0.33
C PHE A 34 -2.24 5.26 0.32
N LEU A 35 -0.99 4.88 0.03
CA LEU A 35 0.12 5.81 -0.03
C LEU A 35 0.83 5.69 -1.38
N SER A 36 0.89 6.80 -2.12
CA SER A 36 1.64 6.85 -3.37
C SER A 36 3.12 7.05 -3.08
N ILE A 37 3.98 6.29 -3.79
CA ILE A 37 5.42 6.44 -3.66
C ILE A 37 6.01 7.37 -4.72
N ASP A 38 5.15 8.00 -5.53
CA ASP A 38 5.61 8.82 -6.66
C ASP A 38 6.26 10.13 -6.23
N LYS A 39 5.86 10.66 -5.07
CA LYS A 39 6.48 11.85 -4.50
C LYS A 39 7.31 11.43 -3.29
N ARG A 40 8.62 11.47 -3.44
CA ARG A 40 9.55 11.03 -2.40
C ARG A 40 10.66 12.04 -2.22
N VAL A 41 11.17 12.11 -1.00
CA VAL A 41 12.36 12.90 -0.69
C VAL A 41 13.33 12.03 0.10
N ASP A 42 14.63 12.17 -0.20
CA ASP A 42 15.67 11.44 0.50
C ASP A 42 16.36 12.39 1.49
N LYS A 43 16.39 12.00 2.76
CA LYS A 43 17.04 12.78 3.81
C LYS A 43 17.79 11.83 4.75
N ASN A 44 19.05 12.13 5.04
CA ASN A 44 19.84 11.36 6.01
C ASN A 44 19.81 9.86 5.74
N GLU A 45 19.97 9.47 4.45
CA GLU A 45 19.99 8.09 4.00
C GLU A 45 18.64 7.37 4.16
N LYS A 46 17.56 8.13 4.40
CA LYS A 46 16.22 7.58 4.51
C LYS A 46 15.32 8.21 3.45
N THR A 47 14.33 7.46 3.00
CA THR A 47 13.36 7.94 2.02
C THR A 47 12.04 8.22 2.72
N TYR A 48 11.47 9.39 2.44
CA TYR A 48 10.17 9.79 2.97
C TYR A 48 9.20 9.99 1.83
N LEU A 49 7.95 9.59 2.06
CA LEU A 49 6.86 9.85 1.12
C LEU A 49 6.24 11.20 1.45
N LEU A 50 6.06 12.02 0.42
CA LEU A 50 5.43 13.33 0.58
C LEU A 50 3.93 13.18 0.33
N LEU A 51 3.14 13.50 1.35
CA LEU A 51 1.69 13.39 1.27
C LEU A 51 1.07 14.68 0.74
N ASP A 52 -0.18 14.59 0.26
CA ASP A 52 -0.88 15.74 -0.30
C ASP A 52 -1.09 16.88 0.70
N ASP A 53 -1.14 16.55 1.98
CA ASP A 53 -1.32 17.56 3.04
C ASP A 53 -0.01 18.18 3.49
N GLY A 54 1.11 17.84 2.84
CA GLY A 54 2.42 18.38 3.16
C GLY A 54 3.20 17.59 4.19
N ASN A 55 2.59 16.57 4.78
CA ASN A 55 3.29 15.71 5.75
C ASN A 55 4.21 14.73 5.05
N GLU A 56 5.24 14.27 5.78
CA GLU A 56 6.17 13.26 5.28
C GLU A 56 6.05 12.00 6.14
N ILE A 57 6.08 10.84 5.48
CA ILE A 57 6.03 9.55 6.17
C ILE A 57 7.23 8.73 5.74
N LEU A 58 7.94 8.16 6.72
CA LEU A 58 9.11 7.32 6.44
C LEU A 58 8.69 6.08 5.64
N LEU A 59 9.38 5.86 4.50
CA LEU A 59 9.18 4.64 3.71
C LEU A 59 10.10 3.56 4.29
N PRO A 60 9.55 2.42 4.75
CA PRO A 60 10.39 1.34 5.25
C PRO A 60 11.37 0.83 4.19
N LYS A 61 12.59 0.54 4.61
CA LYS A 61 13.62 0.05 3.67
C LYS A 61 13.25 -1.30 3.05
N LYS A 62 12.40 -2.07 3.70
CA LYS A 62 11.95 -3.37 3.19
C LYS A 62 11.05 -3.22 1.98
N ILE A 63 10.46 -2.04 1.78
CA ILE A 63 9.58 -1.78 0.64
C ILE A 63 10.43 -1.24 -0.50
N ASN A 64 10.87 -2.16 -1.35
CA ASN A 64 11.74 -1.84 -2.48
C ASN A 64 11.04 -2.01 -3.83
N ARG A 65 9.76 -2.32 -3.83
CA ARG A 65 8.95 -2.47 -5.05
C ARG A 65 7.48 -2.28 -4.71
N VAL A 66 6.67 -2.04 -5.72
CA VAL A 66 5.23 -1.86 -5.57
C VAL A 66 4.50 -2.76 -6.56
N PRO A 67 3.24 -3.12 -6.28
CA PRO A 67 2.50 -2.80 -5.07
C PRO A 67 3.03 -3.55 -3.85
N ALA A 68 2.94 -2.90 -2.68
CA ALA A 68 3.36 -3.50 -1.41
C ALA A 68 2.29 -3.24 -0.35
N LEU A 69 1.86 -4.29 0.32
CA LEU A 69 0.83 -4.19 1.36
C LEU A 69 1.46 -4.51 2.72
N LEU A 70 1.42 -3.53 3.62
CA LEU A 70 1.91 -3.69 4.99
C LEU A 70 0.74 -4.03 5.90
N LEU A 71 0.82 -5.20 6.55
CA LEU A 71 -0.23 -5.71 7.42
C LEU A 71 0.08 -5.32 8.87
N LEU A 72 -0.55 -4.25 9.36
CA LEU A 72 -0.25 -3.68 10.68
C LEU A 72 -0.57 -4.61 11.83
N HIS A 73 -1.61 -5.45 11.67
CA HIS A 73 -2.06 -6.35 12.74
C HIS A 73 -1.55 -7.78 12.57
N HIS A 74 -0.59 -7.98 11.67
CA HIS A 74 0.02 -9.30 11.44
C HIS A 74 1.55 -9.21 11.55
N GLY A 75 2.02 -8.56 12.62
CA GLY A 75 3.46 -8.44 12.86
C GLY A 75 4.17 -7.56 11.83
N ASN A 76 3.46 -6.60 11.23
CA ASN A 76 3.98 -5.72 10.20
C ASN A 76 4.55 -6.49 9.00
N LYS A 77 3.88 -7.58 8.64
CA LYS A 77 4.24 -8.38 7.47
C LYS A 77 3.99 -7.58 6.20
N ILE A 78 4.88 -7.72 5.22
CA ILE A 78 4.77 -7.02 3.94
C ILE A 78 4.57 -8.04 2.82
N LEU A 79 3.55 -7.81 2.00
CA LEU A 79 3.24 -8.63 0.82
C LEU A 79 3.51 -7.82 -0.44
N PHE A 80 3.98 -8.50 -1.49
CA PHE A 80 4.30 -7.85 -2.76
C PHE A 80 3.56 -8.53 -3.92
N GLY A 81 3.18 -7.72 -4.91
CA GLY A 81 2.66 -8.23 -6.17
C GLY A 81 1.44 -9.14 -6.02
N THR A 82 1.51 -10.33 -6.61
CA THR A 82 0.39 -11.27 -6.60
C THR A 82 0.06 -11.81 -5.21
N ASP A 83 1.01 -11.78 -4.28
CA ASP A 83 0.77 -12.23 -2.91
C ASP A 83 -0.32 -11.40 -2.24
N ILE A 84 -0.42 -10.12 -2.61
CA ILE A 84 -1.46 -9.23 -2.08
C ILE A 84 -2.84 -9.73 -2.45
N LEU A 85 -3.05 -10.05 -3.73
CA LEU A 85 -4.34 -10.57 -4.20
C LEU A 85 -4.66 -11.92 -3.60
N GLN A 86 -3.66 -12.79 -3.44
CA GLN A 86 -3.86 -14.09 -2.81
C GLN A 86 -4.31 -13.95 -1.36
N PHE A 87 -3.76 -12.96 -0.65
CA PHE A 87 -4.16 -12.71 0.73
C PHE A 87 -5.57 -12.12 0.81
N LEU A 88 -5.91 -11.22 -0.10
CA LEU A 88 -7.19 -10.51 -0.08
C LEU A 88 -8.31 -11.24 -0.79
N ARG A 89 -7.99 -12.19 -1.68
CA ARG A 89 -8.99 -12.84 -2.52
C ARG A 89 -10.15 -13.47 -1.74
N PRO A 90 -9.92 -14.22 -0.64
CA PRO A 90 -11.05 -14.76 0.11
C PRO A 90 -11.99 -13.69 0.63
N GLN A 91 -11.47 -12.52 0.99
CA GLN A 91 -12.30 -11.41 1.46
C GLN A 91 -13.04 -10.75 0.31
N ILE A 92 -12.39 -10.63 -0.86
CA ILE A 92 -13.00 -10.06 -2.05
C ILE A 92 -14.12 -10.95 -2.57
N ASP A 93 -13.86 -12.26 -2.62
CA ASP A 93 -14.82 -13.23 -3.17
C ASP A 93 -16.07 -13.39 -2.29
N ASN A 94 -15.98 -13.02 -1.01
CA ASN A 94 -17.09 -13.11 -0.06
C ASN A 94 -17.95 -11.85 -0.03
N GLU A 95 -17.64 -10.86 -0.84
CA GLU A 95 -18.47 -9.65 -0.95
C GLU A 95 -19.58 -9.78 -2.02
#